data_06996bdf306240c30484d4abed1351d1
#
_entry.id   06996bdf306240c30484d4abed1351d1
#
_cell.length_a   1.000
_cell.length_b   1.000
_cell.length_c   1.000
_cell.angle_alpha   90.00
_cell.angle_beta   90.00
_cell.angle_gamma   90.00
#
_symmetry.space_group_name_H-M   'P 1'
#
loop_
_entity.id
_entity.type
_entity.pdbx_description
1 polymer ?
#
loop_
_entity_poly.entity_id
_entity_poly.type
_entity_poly.pdbx_seq_one_letter_code
_entity_poly.pdbx_strand_id
1 'polypeptide(L)' 'MPVASHTKAVEHHEKAAQEHKAAAELHGKGSHAPALEKSTKAHGMSDAAHKASTDAHGKSTMHAKK' A
#
# COMPACT_ATOMS: atom_id res chain seq x y z
N MET A 1 -2.00 -3.06 19.89
CA MET A 1 -0.74 -3.84 19.85
C MET A 1 0.00 -3.56 18.55
N PRO A 2 1.32 -3.34 18.59
CA PRO A 2 2.09 -3.07 17.38
C PRO A 2 2.02 -4.18 16.33
N VAL A 3 1.88 -5.44 16.76
CA VAL A 3 1.78 -6.57 15.84
C VAL A 3 0.60 -6.41 14.88
N ALA A 4 -0.59 -6.08 15.42
CA ALA A 4 -1.78 -5.92 14.59
C ALA A 4 -1.64 -4.75 13.62
N SER A 5 -1.06 -3.63 14.06
CA SER A 5 -0.85 -2.46 13.22
C SER A 5 0.13 -2.75 12.09
N HIS A 6 1.21 -3.46 12.39
CA HIS A 6 2.18 -3.84 11.36
C HIS A 6 1.60 -4.85 10.38
N THR A 7 0.77 -5.79 10.85
CA THR A 7 0.07 -6.74 9.97
C THR A 7 -0.84 -6.02 8.99
N LYS A 8 -1.58 -5.01 9.46
CA LYS A 8 -2.41 -4.18 8.57
C LYS A 8 -1.58 -3.46 7.54
N ALA A 9 -0.42 -2.93 7.94
CA ALA A 9 0.47 -2.25 7.00
C ALA A 9 0.95 -3.21 5.91
N VAL A 10 1.30 -4.44 6.28
CA VAL A 10 1.70 -5.47 5.31
C VAL A 10 0.58 -5.72 4.30
N GLU A 11 -0.65 -5.90 4.77
CA GLU A 11 -1.80 -6.15 3.89
C GLU A 11 -2.01 -5.00 2.90
N HIS A 12 -1.95 -3.76 3.37
CA HIS A 12 -2.11 -2.59 2.51
C HIS A 12 -1.00 -2.49 1.47
N HIS A 13 0.24 -2.74 1.87
CA HIS A 13 1.38 -2.70 0.96
C HIS A 13 1.29 -3.81 -0.09
N GLU A 14 0.85 -5.01 0.28
CA GLU A 14 0.66 -6.10 -0.66
C GLU A 14 -0.40 -5.77 -1.70
N LYS A 15 -1.52 -5.19 -1.29
CA LYS A 15 -2.58 -4.78 -2.21
C LYS A 15 -2.10 -3.70 -3.17
N ALA A 16 -1.36 -2.71 -2.65
CA ALA A 16 -0.79 -1.67 -3.49
C ALA A 16 0.17 -2.26 -4.52
N ALA A 17 1.01 -3.20 -4.12
CA ALA A 17 1.95 -3.87 -5.01
C ALA A 17 1.22 -4.62 -6.13
N GLN A 18 0.12 -5.32 -5.81
CA GLN A 18 -0.68 -6.04 -6.79
C GLN A 18 -1.29 -5.09 -7.82
N GLU A 19 -1.80 -3.95 -7.39
CA GLU A 19 -2.40 -2.98 -8.30
C GLU A 19 -1.35 -2.31 -9.19
N HIS A 20 -0.18 -2.01 -8.66
CA HIS A 20 0.93 -1.49 -9.45
C HIS A 20 1.39 -2.49 -10.51
N LYS A 21 1.45 -3.76 -10.15
CA LYS A 21 1.81 -4.82 -11.08
C LYS A 21 0.79 -4.92 -12.22
N ALA A 22 -0.50 -4.84 -11.89
CA ALA A 22 -1.56 -4.86 -12.89
C ALA A 22 -1.46 -3.67 -13.84
N ALA A 23 -1.16 -2.49 -13.32
CA ALA A 23 -0.96 -1.31 -14.16
C ALA A 23 0.21 -1.49 -15.12
N ALA A 24 1.32 -2.03 -14.63
CA ALA A 24 2.50 -2.29 -15.46
C ALA A 24 2.18 -3.28 -16.58
N GLU A 25 1.43 -4.34 -16.28
CA GLU A 25 1.04 -5.33 -17.28
C GLU A 25 0.16 -4.72 -18.36
N LEU A 26 -0.80 -3.88 -17.97
CA LEU A 26 -1.70 -3.21 -18.91
C LEU A 26 -0.95 -2.23 -19.81
N HIS A 27 0.00 -1.48 -19.27
CA HIS A 27 0.85 -0.60 -20.08
C HIS A 27 1.70 -1.40 -21.06
N GLY A 28 2.24 -2.54 -20.62
CA GLY A 28 3.02 -3.43 -21.48
C GLY A 28 2.23 -3.96 -22.66
N LYS A 29 0.90 -4.11 -22.51
CA LYS A 29 0.00 -4.58 -23.58
C LYS A 29 -0.54 -3.43 -24.44
N GLY A 30 -0.19 -2.19 -24.13
CA GLY A 30 -0.71 -1.03 -24.84
C GLY A 30 -2.11 -0.60 -24.39
N SER A 31 -2.64 -1.17 -23.32
CA SER A 31 -3.96 -0.85 -22.78
C SER A 31 -3.86 0.28 -21.78
N HIS A 32 -3.58 1.50 -22.29
CA HIS A 32 -3.24 2.62 -21.43
C HIS A 32 -4.40 3.20 -20.60
N ALA A 33 -5.62 3.22 -21.14
CA ALA A 33 -6.77 3.73 -20.39
C ALA A 33 -7.08 2.88 -19.15
N PRO A 34 -7.21 1.54 -19.27
CA PRO A 34 -7.35 0.69 -18.09
C PRO A 34 -6.13 0.75 -17.17
N ALA A 35 -4.92 0.92 -17.72
CA ALA A 35 -3.71 1.07 -16.92
C ALA A 35 -3.76 2.33 -16.05
N LEU A 36 -4.29 3.42 -16.59
CA LEU A 36 -4.44 4.65 -15.83
C LEU A 36 -5.38 4.45 -14.63
N GLU A 37 -6.50 3.74 -14.84
CA GLU A 37 -7.43 3.43 -13.75
C GLU A 37 -6.72 2.62 -12.66
N LYS A 38 -5.96 1.61 -13.05
CA LYS A 38 -5.21 0.79 -12.10
C LYS A 38 -4.13 1.60 -11.39
N SER A 39 -3.46 2.48 -12.12
CA SER A 39 -2.44 3.35 -11.55
C SER A 39 -3.02 4.31 -10.50
N THR A 40 -4.18 4.89 -10.79
CA THR A 40 -4.87 5.77 -9.85
C THR A 40 -5.27 5.01 -8.59
N LYS A 41 -5.80 3.80 -8.75
CA LYS A 41 -6.16 2.94 -7.64
C LYS A 41 -4.93 2.54 -6.83
N ALA A 42 -3.84 2.17 -7.51
CA ALA A 42 -2.59 1.80 -6.86
C ALA A 42 -2.02 2.96 -6.05
N HIS A 43 -2.10 4.17 -6.57
CA HIS A 43 -1.64 5.35 -5.85
C HIS A 43 -2.44 5.56 -4.57
N GLY A 44 -3.77 5.43 -4.64
CA GLY A 44 -4.63 5.53 -3.46
C GLY A 44 -4.31 4.45 -2.42
N MET A 45 -4.06 3.22 -2.88
CA MET A 45 -3.69 2.11 -2.00
C MET A 45 -2.32 2.31 -1.37
N SER A 46 -1.36 2.86 -2.13
CA SER A 46 -0.04 3.18 -1.60
C SER A 46 -0.11 4.26 -0.52
N ASP A 47 -0.98 5.24 -0.73
CA ASP A 47 -1.22 6.30 0.25
C ASP A 47 -1.78 5.72 1.54
N ALA A 48 -2.77 4.83 1.43
CA ALA A 48 -3.36 4.14 2.58
C ALA A 48 -2.31 3.27 3.29
N ALA A 49 -1.46 2.59 2.53
CA ALA A 49 -0.40 1.77 3.08
C ALA A 49 0.62 2.62 3.83
N HIS A 50 0.97 3.78 3.29
CA HIS A 50 1.87 4.71 3.94
C HIS A 50 1.31 5.19 5.28
N LYS A 51 0.03 5.52 5.31
CA LYS A 51 -0.65 5.93 6.54
C LYS A 51 -0.65 4.81 7.58
N ALA A 52 -0.90 3.58 7.13
CA ALA A 52 -0.87 2.41 8.01
C ALA A 52 0.53 2.18 8.58
N SER A 53 1.57 2.37 7.76
CA SER A 53 2.95 2.25 8.21
C SER A 53 3.31 3.32 9.23
N THR A 54 2.88 4.55 9.00
CA THR A 54 3.10 5.66 9.93
C THR A 54 2.43 5.38 11.28
N ASP A 55 1.19 4.89 11.23
CA ASP A 55 0.45 4.54 12.43
C ASP A 55 1.15 3.41 13.20
N ALA A 56 1.57 2.37 12.50
CA ALA A 56 2.26 1.24 13.10
C ALA A 56 3.58 1.66 13.74
N HIS A 57 4.33 2.52 13.06
CA HIS A 57 5.58 3.04 13.59
C HIS A 57 5.34 3.88 14.85
N GLY A 58 4.30 4.70 14.85
CA GLY A 58 3.94 5.49 16.01
C GLY A 58 3.64 4.61 17.22
N LYS A 59 2.90 3.53 17.01
CA LYS A 59 2.58 2.58 18.08
C LYS A 59 3.82 1.86 18.60
N SER A 60 4.73 1.47 17.71
CA SER A 60 5.98 0.85 18.09
C SER A 60 6.83 1.80 18.94
N THR A 61 6.88 3.06 18.57
CA THR A 61 7.61 4.08 19.30
C THR A 61 7.03 4.26 20.71
N MET A 62 5.71 4.27 20.82
CA MET A 62 5.04 4.37 22.11
C MET A 62 5.38 3.20 23.02
N HIS A 63 5.40 1.98 22.47
CA HIS A 63 5.78 0.78 23.23
C HIS A 63 7.24 0.83 23.68
N ALA A 64 8.12 1.30 22.81
CA ALA A 64 9.54 1.39 23.13
C ALA A 64 9.81 2.36 24.28
N LYS A 65 8.97 3.37 24.45
CA LYS A 65 9.11 4.35 25.53
C LYS A 65 8.63 3.85 26.89
N LYS A 66 7.93 2.75 26.92
CA LYS A 66 7.50 2.14 28.17
C LYS A 66 8.58 1.23 28.73
#